data_f8436e7b9d79f8616c2b4fb4771faf51
#
_entry.id   f8436e7b9d79f8616c2b4fb4771faf51
#
_cell.length_a   1.000
_cell.length_b   1.000
_cell.length_c   1.000
_cell.angle_alpha   90.00
_cell.angle_beta   90.00
_cell.angle_gamma   90.00
#
_symmetry.space_group_name_H-M   'P 1'
#
loop_
_entity.id
_entity.type
_entity.pdbx_description
1 polymer ?
#
loop_
_entity_poly.entity_id
_entity_poly.type
_entity_poly.pdbx_seq_one_letter_code
_entity_poly.pdbx_strand_id
1 'polypeptide(L)'
;MYNVEQPEPSPAFVSAWRAAALHLNGHGGDSIRWLRAHLDQPFAEHLSFLLGNQLFFVYVQAEEFAQCLPAEVFLRVSKRANAIPCLLPMQASGNDWYPALTGWGLRHGITEQPVDPADLVSDQKILMSDWEVHDVGMQVVTQHLQAQGKEVFSKQPDPDLYPQLWFESEGERSWVLVRASRSSGTEPTIEATNRGVIDQLLAFAPLGFFASVVVVADGADMGDDNVDSDMPPLYRGYPLQVSFSGLQSLSTLN
;
A
#
# COMPACT_ATOMS: atom_id res chain seq x y z
N MET A 1 -5.01 17.45 -2.30
CA MET A 1 -3.69 17.24 -2.95
C MET A 1 -2.65 17.17 -1.84
N TYR A 2 -1.77 16.19 -1.84
CA TYR A 2 -0.65 16.13 -0.89
C TYR A 2 0.60 16.81 -1.47
N ASN A 3 1.48 17.29 -0.57
CA ASN A 3 2.74 17.87 -1.01
C ASN A 3 3.69 16.74 -1.43
N VAL A 4 4.16 16.78 -2.68
CA VAL A 4 5.13 15.82 -3.22
C VAL A 4 6.54 16.10 -2.71
N GLU A 5 6.85 17.37 -2.42
CA GLU A 5 8.15 17.79 -1.88
C GLU A 5 8.14 17.62 -0.36
N GLN A 6 8.41 16.41 0.10
CA GLN A 6 8.58 16.13 1.51
C GLN A 6 10.06 16.01 1.86
N PRO A 7 10.47 16.37 3.09
CA PRO A 7 11.83 16.18 3.51
C PRO A 7 12.20 14.70 3.45
N GLU A 8 13.39 14.41 2.94
CA GLU A 8 13.91 13.06 2.93
C GLU A 8 14.01 12.51 4.36
N PRO A 9 13.75 11.21 4.55
CA PRO A 9 13.92 10.59 5.85
C PRO A 9 15.40 10.59 6.25
N SER A 10 15.66 10.68 7.55
CA SER A 10 17.04 10.70 8.05
C SER A 10 17.79 9.43 7.67
N PRO A 11 19.13 9.48 7.45
CA PRO A 11 19.93 8.29 7.18
C PRO A 11 19.81 7.22 8.25
N ALA A 12 19.65 7.62 9.52
CA ALA A 12 19.43 6.71 10.65
C ALA A 12 18.11 5.95 10.48
N PHE A 13 17.02 6.67 10.16
CA PHE A 13 15.72 6.05 9.89
C PHE A 13 15.80 5.07 8.71
N VAL A 14 16.39 5.47 7.59
CA VAL A 14 16.54 4.61 6.40
C VAL A 14 17.30 3.32 6.74
N SER A 15 18.36 3.43 7.53
CA SER A 15 19.18 2.28 7.95
C SER A 15 18.41 1.34 8.87
N ALA A 16 17.73 1.88 9.90
CA ALA A 16 16.89 1.11 10.81
C ALA A 16 15.73 0.42 10.06
N TRP A 17 15.08 1.14 9.14
CA TRP A 17 13.97 0.63 8.35
C TRP A 17 14.37 -0.53 7.44
N ARG A 18 15.55 -0.43 6.79
CA ARG A 18 16.11 -1.53 5.99
C ARG A 18 16.46 -2.74 6.84
N ALA A 19 17.08 -2.52 8.00
CA ALA A 19 17.41 -3.60 8.93
C ALA A 19 16.14 -4.28 9.47
N ALA A 20 15.09 -3.52 9.76
CA ALA A 20 13.78 -4.03 10.14
C ALA A 20 13.17 -4.93 9.06
N ALA A 21 13.18 -4.47 7.79
CA ALA A 21 12.68 -5.26 6.68
C ALA A 21 13.47 -6.57 6.49
N LEU A 22 14.80 -6.53 6.58
CA LEU A 22 15.66 -7.71 6.50
C LEU A 22 15.41 -8.68 7.65
N HIS A 23 15.23 -8.17 8.87
CA HIS A 23 14.91 -8.99 10.04
C HIS A 23 13.57 -9.72 9.88
N LEU A 24 12.53 -9.01 9.50
CA LEU A 24 11.21 -9.62 9.26
C LEU A 24 11.27 -10.67 8.14
N ASN A 25 11.96 -10.35 7.05
CA ASN A 25 12.16 -11.30 5.96
C ASN A 25 12.94 -12.54 6.39
N GLY A 26 13.91 -12.41 7.29
CA GLY A 26 14.66 -13.51 7.86
C GLY A 26 13.81 -14.46 8.71
N HIS A 27 12.76 -13.94 9.37
CA HIS A 27 11.81 -14.76 10.15
C HIS A 27 10.74 -15.42 9.28
N GLY A 28 10.16 -14.71 8.34
CA GLY A 28 9.05 -15.21 7.53
C GLY A 28 9.46 -15.88 6.23
N GLY A 29 10.65 -15.60 5.72
CA GLY A 29 11.15 -16.18 4.47
C GLY A 29 10.18 -16.02 3.31
N ASP A 30 9.99 -17.09 2.55
CA ASP A 30 9.07 -17.14 1.39
C ASP A 30 7.58 -17.06 1.79
N SER A 31 7.27 -17.19 3.09
CA SER A 31 5.89 -17.06 3.58
C SER A 31 5.42 -15.60 3.68
N ILE A 32 6.34 -14.64 3.69
CA ILE A 32 6.00 -13.21 3.65
C ILE A 32 5.71 -12.77 2.22
N ARG A 33 4.54 -12.17 2.02
CA ARG A 33 4.23 -11.41 0.82
C ARG A 33 4.24 -9.93 1.14
N TRP A 34 5.27 -9.24 0.72
CA TRP A 34 5.40 -7.80 0.91
C TRP A 34 4.37 -7.02 0.08
N LEU A 35 3.67 -6.09 0.72
CA LEU A 35 2.85 -5.08 0.06
C LEU A 35 3.64 -3.78 -0.05
N ARG A 36 4.34 -3.40 1.03
CA ARG A 36 5.21 -2.24 1.03
C ARG A 36 6.52 -2.56 1.76
N ALA A 37 7.61 -2.47 1.02
CA ALA A 37 8.98 -2.61 1.50
C ALA A 37 9.91 -1.56 0.85
N HIS A 38 9.36 -0.43 0.35
CA HIS A 38 10.08 0.65 -0.29
C HIS A 38 9.72 1.98 0.37
N LEU A 39 10.72 2.85 0.53
CA LEU A 39 10.54 4.22 1.00
C LEU A 39 10.33 5.14 -0.19
N ASP A 40 9.14 5.06 -0.80
CA ASP A 40 8.73 5.97 -1.85
C ASP A 40 8.06 7.21 -1.25
N GLN A 41 8.16 8.35 -1.93
CA GLN A 41 7.38 9.53 -1.53
C GLN A 41 5.87 9.22 -1.62
N PRO A 42 5.07 9.71 -0.70
CA PRO A 42 5.35 10.59 0.43
C PRO A 42 5.94 9.90 1.68
N PHE A 43 6.94 9.07 1.54
CA PHE A 43 7.67 8.36 2.62
C PHE A 43 6.74 7.78 3.69
N ALA A 44 5.81 6.94 3.27
CA ALA A 44 4.97 6.21 4.22
C ALA A 44 5.86 5.25 5.02
N GLU A 45 5.96 5.51 6.30
CA GLU A 45 6.99 5.01 7.19
C GLU A 45 6.64 3.67 7.83
N HIS A 46 5.65 2.97 7.31
CA HIS A 46 5.35 1.63 7.78
C HIS A 46 5.71 0.59 6.71
N LEU A 47 6.25 -0.52 7.17
CA LEU A 47 6.34 -1.74 6.38
C LEU A 47 4.98 -2.42 6.38
N SER A 48 4.60 -3.06 5.28
CA SER A 48 3.38 -3.86 5.27
C SER A 48 3.58 -5.17 4.53
N PHE A 49 3.10 -6.24 5.14
CA PHE A 49 3.19 -7.58 4.59
C PHE A 49 2.00 -8.46 4.98
N LEU A 50 1.75 -9.46 4.15
CA LEU A 50 0.85 -10.57 4.44
C LEU A 50 1.67 -11.79 4.90
N LEU A 51 1.17 -12.45 5.93
CA LEU A 51 1.59 -13.79 6.34
C LEU A 51 0.32 -14.65 6.46
N GLY A 52 0.21 -15.66 5.59
CA GLY A 52 -1.05 -16.40 5.46
C GLY A 52 -2.21 -15.47 5.11
N ASN A 53 -3.27 -15.51 5.92
CA ASN A 53 -4.47 -14.67 5.78
C ASN A 53 -4.43 -13.38 6.60
N GLN A 54 -3.30 -13.04 7.24
CA GLN A 54 -3.17 -11.87 8.10
C GLN A 54 -2.34 -10.77 7.43
N LEU A 55 -2.80 -9.52 7.58
CA LEU A 55 -2.10 -8.32 7.12
C LEU A 55 -1.49 -7.60 8.31
N PHE A 56 -0.19 -7.34 8.24
CA PHE A 56 0.57 -6.63 9.27
C PHE A 56 1.07 -5.30 8.73
N PHE A 57 0.83 -4.24 9.49
CA PHE A 57 1.48 -2.96 9.30
C PHE A 57 2.49 -2.78 10.43
N VAL A 58 3.75 -2.50 10.07
CA VAL A 58 4.84 -2.42 11.04
C VAL A 58 5.44 -1.03 11.03
N TYR A 59 5.40 -0.38 12.17
CA TYR A 59 5.97 0.94 12.42
C TYR A 59 7.33 0.77 13.09
N VAL A 60 8.38 1.17 12.39
CA VAL A 60 9.76 1.07 12.88
C VAL A 60 10.03 2.25 13.81
N GLN A 61 10.50 1.95 15.02
CA GLN A 61 10.76 2.94 16.07
C GLN A 61 12.19 2.84 16.59
N ALA A 62 12.81 3.98 16.89
CA ALA A 62 14.04 4.06 17.66
C ALA A 62 14.14 5.43 18.34
N GLU A 63 14.99 5.53 19.38
CA GLU A 63 15.23 6.79 20.08
C GLU A 63 16.09 7.76 19.24
N GLU A 64 16.87 7.24 18.31
CA GLU A 64 17.87 7.98 17.54
C GLU A 64 17.29 8.80 16.38
N PHE A 65 16.01 8.64 16.06
CA PHE A 65 15.36 9.43 15.01
C PHE A 65 13.94 9.86 15.39
N ALA A 66 13.58 11.06 14.94
CA ALA A 66 12.21 11.53 15.07
C ALA A 66 11.26 10.74 14.15
N GLN A 67 10.09 10.45 14.66
CA GLN A 67 9.02 9.84 13.89
C GLN A 67 8.35 10.91 13.02
N CYS A 68 8.27 10.69 11.71
CA CYS A 68 7.62 11.63 10.81
C CYS A 68 6.11 11.38 10.72
N LEU A 69 5.67 10.11 10.87
CA LEU A 69 4.25 9.76 10.89
C LEU A 69 3.74 9.71 12.35
N PRO A 70 2.73 10.51 12.74
CA PRO A 70 2.11 10.40 14.04
C PRO A 70 1.51 9.00 14.27
N ALA A 71 1.71 8.43 15.46
CA ALA A 71 1.20 7.09 15.81
C ALA A 71 -0.31 6.95 15.56
N GLU A 72 -1.08 8.00 15.81
CA GLU A 72 -2.52 8.05 15.57
C GLU A 72 -2.88 7.87 14.08
N VAL A 73 -2.08 8.45 13.18
CA VAL A 73 -2.26 8.29 11.73
C VAL A 73 -1.97 6.84 11.33
N PHE A 74 -0.88 6.27 11.84
CA PHE A 74 -0.54 4.87 11.62
C PHE A 74 -1.66 3.93 12.07
N LEU A 75 -2.18 4.09 13.29
CA LEU A 75 -3.27 3.27 13.81
C LEU A 75 -4.56 3.41 12.99
N ARG A 76 -4.87 4.64 12.55
CA ARG A 76 -6.04 4.90 11.70
C ARG A 76 -5.93 4.19 10.35
N VAL A 77 -4.76 4.27 9.70
CA VAL A 77 -4.51 3.61 8.41
C VAL A 77 -4.56 2.10 8.57
N SER A 78 -3.94 1.54 9.62
CA SER A 78 -3.99 0.11 9.93
C SER A 78 -5.43 -0.38 10.11
N LYS A 79 -6.26 0.38 10.84
CA LYS A 79 -7.68 0.06 11.02
C LYS A 79 -8.45 0.06 9.70
N ARG A 80 -8.22 1.06 8.82
CA ARG A 80 -8.87 1.12 7.49
C ARG A 80 -8.48 -0.06 6.60
N ALA A 81 -7.24 -0.48 6.69
CA ALA A 81 -6.72 -1.64 5.96
C ALA A 81 -7.15 -2.98 6.57
N ASN A 82 -7.83 -2.99 7.71
CA ASN A 82 -8.06 -4.20 8.50
C ASN A 82 -6.74 -4.95 8.75
N ALA A 83 -5.68 -4.21 9.07
CA ALA A 83 -4.34 -4.71 9.35
C ALA A 83 -4.08 -4.74 10.84
N ILE A 84 -3.23 -5.66 11.27
CA ILE A 84 -2.72 -5.74 12.63
C ILE A 84 -1.61 -4.70 12.77
N PRO A 85 -1.80 -3.64 13.59
CA PRO A 85 -0.77 -2.64 13.80
C PRO A 85 0.32 -3.19 14.70
N CYS A 86 1.57 -3.17 14.24
CA CYS A 86 2.72 -3.62 15.00
C CYS A 86 3.75 -2.50 15.14
N LEU A 87 4.43 -2.46 16.26
CA LEU A 87 5.61 -1.64 16.50
C LEU A 87 6.83 -2.54 16.46
N LEU A 88 7.87 -2.10 15.78
CA LEU A 88 9.17 -2.77 15.77
C LEU A 88 10.23 -1.83 16.37
N PRO A 89 10.48 -1.92 17.68
CA PRO A 89 11.53 -1.16 18.32
C PRO A 89 12.89 -1.63 17.83
N MET A 90 13.70 -0.70 17.31
CA MET A 90 15.06 -0.92 16.86
C MET A 90 16.05 -0.23 17.79
N GLN A 91 17.25 -0.76 17.88
CA GLN A 91 18.35 -0.18 18.63
C GLN A 91 19.63 -0.18 17.78
N ALA A 92 20.39 0.88 17.87
CA ALA A 92 21.68 0.98 17.21
C ALA A 92 22.77 0.23 17.99
N SER A 93 23.67 -0.44 17.28
CA SER A 93 24.89 -1.01 17.82
C SER A 93 26.04 -0.76 16.86
N GLY A 94 26.85 0.25 17.13
CA GLY A 94 27.83 0.76 16.18
C GLY A 94 27.13 1.38 14.97
N ASN A 95 27.39 0.82 13.78
CA ASN A 95 26.76 1.26 12.53
C ASN A 95 25.54 0.42 12.12
N ASP A 96 25.23 -0.61 12.90
CA ASP A 96 24.17 -1.57 12.58
C ASP A 96 22.93 -1.36 13.46
N TRP A 97 21.80 -1.85 12.96
CA TRP A 97 20.52 -1.76 13.62
C TRP A 97 19.97 -3.16 13.88
N TYR A 98 19.40 -3.36 15.08
CA TYR A 98 18.83 -4.63 15.52
C TYR A 98 17.49 -4.40 16.19
N PRO A 99 16.54 -5.36 16.11
CA PRO A 99 15.35 -5.32 16.95
C PRO A 99 15.71 -5.33 18.43
N ALA A 100 15.05 -4.49 19.20
CA ALA A 100 15.25 -4.43 20.65
C ALA A 100 14.66 -5.65 21.39
N LEU A 101 13.83 -6.43 20.71
CA LEU A 101 13.18 -7.62 21.24
C LEU A 101 13.57 -8.86 20.43
N THR A 102 13.53 -10.02 21.08
CA THR A 102 13.79 -11.33 20.45
C THR A 102 12.63 -11.80 19.57
N GLY A 103 12.86 -12.86 18.78
CA GLY A 103 11.89 -13.43 17.86
C GLY A 103 11.57 -12.42 16.73
N TRP A 104 10.31 -12.26 16.38
CA TRP A 104 9.88 -11.27 15.38
C TRP A 104 10.15 -9.82 15.81
N GLY A 105 10.44 -9.58 17.08
CA GLY A 105 10.69 -8.25 17.61
C GLY A 105 9.46 -7.34 17.67
N LEU A 106 8.29 -7.85 17.33
CA LEU A 106 7.07 -7.09 17.17
C LEU A 106 6.29 -6.95 18.48
N ARG A 107 5.67 -5.79 18.66
CA ARG A 107 4.63 -5.53 19.66
C ARG A 107 3.37 -5.04 18.97
N HIS A 108 2.21 -5.40 19.51
CA HIS A 108 0.94 -4.87 19.04
C HIS A 108 0.84 -3.35 19.30
N GLY A 109 0.50 -2.58 18.29
CA GLY A 109 0.52 -1.11 18.33
C GLY A 109 -0.43 -0.45 19.33
N ILE A 110 -1.38 -1.20 19.90
CA ILE A 110 -2.34 -0.68 20.90
C ILE A 110 -2.09 -1.29 22.27
N THR A 111 -1.93 -2.62 22.33
CA THR A 111 -1.80 -3.33 23.62
C THR A 111 -0.37 -3.47 24.10
N GLU A 112 0.59 -3.17 23.24
CA GLU A 112 2.04 -3.31 23.46
C GLU A 112 2.50 -4.75 23.80
N GLN A 113 1.61 -5.72 23.70
CA GLN A 113 1.94 -7.13 23.91
C GLN A 113 2.82 -7.64 22.76
N PRO A 114 3.76 -8.55 23.03
CA PRO A 114 4.53 -9.21 21.97
C PRO A 114 3.59 -9.87 20.95
N VAL A 115 3.99 -9.81 19.68
CA VAL A 115 3.26 -10.40 18.56
C VAL A 115 4.17 -11.37 17.82
N ASP A 116 3.75 -12.63 17.75
CA ASP A 116 4.26 -13.58 16.76
C ASP A 116 3.25 -13.66 15.61
N PRO A 117 3.60 -13.17 14.40
CA PRO A 117 2.71 -13.24 13.26
C PRO A 117 2.24 -14.64 12.90
N ALA A 118 3.06 -15.67 13.14
CA ALA A 118 2.71 -17.05 12.80
C ALA A 118 1.55 -17.58 13.68
N ASP A 119 1.46 -17.14 14.94
CA ASP A 119 0.39 -17.55 15.87
C ASP A 119 -0.98 -16.98 15.47
N LEU A 120 -0.99 -15.93 14.63
CA LEU A 120 -2.21 -15.25 14.22
C LEU A 120 -2.75 -15.75 12.87
N VAL A 121 -1.99 -16.55 12.14
CA VAL A 121 -2.44 -17.20 10.91
C VAL A 121 -3.52 -18.23 11.23
N SER A 122 -4.57 -18.25 10.45
CA SER A 122 -5.71 -19.14 10.64
C SER A 122 -6.31 -19.59 9.30
N ASP A 123 -7.22 -20.55 9.35
CA ASP A 123 -7.97 -21.01 8.17
C ASP A 123 -9.22 -20.15 7.88
N GLN A 124 -9.40 -19.06 8.63
CA GLN A 124 -10.55 -18.17 8.44
C GLN A 124 -10.43 -17.41 7.12
N LYS A 125 -11.52 -17.33 6.38
CA LYS A 125 -11.62 -16.45 5.21
C LYS A 125 -11.73 -15.00 5.69
N ILE A 126 -10.69 -14.20 5.46
CA ILE A 126 -10.67 -12.78 5.80
C ILE A 126 -10.89 -11.96 4.54
N LEU A 127 -11.93 -11.13 4.56
CA LEU A 127 -12.22 -10.22 3.44
C LEU A 127 -11.09 -9.19 3.28
N MET A 128 -10.68 -8.98 2.04
CA MET A 128 -9.81 -7.87 1.71
C MET A 128 -10.54 -6.55 2.00
N SER A 129 -9.83 -5.59 2.55
CA SER A 129 -10.32 -4.23 2.71
C SER A 129 -10.31 -3.46 1.37
N ASP A 130 -11.02 -2.34 1.30
CA ASP A 130 -10.96 -1.45 0.13
C ASP A 130 -9.56 -0.88 -0.08
N TRP A 131 -8.81 -0.71 1.02
CA TRP A 131 -7.40 -0.33 0.95
C TRP A 131 -6.57 -1.38 0.21
N GLU A 132 -6.76 -2.67 0.50
CA GLU A 132 -6.02 -3.76 -0.17
C GLU A 132 -6.38 -3.87 -1.65
N VAL A 133 -7.66 -3.71 -1.99
CA VAL A 133 -8.11 -3.70 -3.39
C VAL A 133 -7.50 -2.50 -4.14
N HIS A 134 -7.47 -1.34 -3.49
CA HIS A 134 -6.82 -0.15 -4.04
C HIS A 134 -5.31 -0.37 -4.22
N ASP A 135 -4.63 -0.99 -3.24
CA ASP A 135 -3.20 -1.32 -3.33
C ASP A 135 -2.88 -2.25 -4.51
N VAL A 136 -3.74 -3.26 -4.77
CA VAL A 136 -3.63 -4.11 -5.97
C VAL A 136 -3.71 -3.25 -7.23
N GLY A 137 -4.67 -2.33 -7.31
CA GLY A 137 -4.80 -1.40 -8.44
C GLY A 137 -3.55 -0.52 -8.62
N MET A 138 -3.01 -0.01 -7.52
CA MET A 138 -1.78 0.78 -7.52
C MET A 138 -0.58 0.00 -8.05
N GLN A 139 -0.44 -1.27 -7.63
CA GLN A 139 0.64 -2.14 -8.09
C GLN A 139 0.54 -2.41 -9.59
N VAL A 140 -0.65 -2.71 -10.11
CA VAL A 140 -0.90 -2.96 -11.54
C VAL A 140 -0.53 -1.74 -12.37
N VAL A 141 -0.98 -0.56 -11.98
CA VAL A 141 -0.68 0.68 -12.72
C VAL A 141 0.80 1.03 -12.63
N THR A 142 1.43 0.83 -11.47
CA THR A 142 2.88 1.04 -11.29
C THR A 142 3.68 0.12 -12.23
N GLN A 143 3.35 -1.16 -12.27
CA GLN A 143 4.02 -2.13 -13.15
C GLN A 143 3.82 -1.78 -14.64
N HIS A 144 2.64 -1.34 -15.02
CA HIS A 144 2.35 -0.88 -16.37
C HIS A 144 3.23 0.32 -16.78
N LEU A 145 3.35 1.33 -15.91
CA LEU A 145 4.22 2.48 -16.15
C LEU A 145 5.68 2.08 -16.26
N GLN A 146 6.17 1.24 -15.33
CA GLN A 146 7.54 0.75 -15.32
C GLN A 146 7.86 -0.10 -16.58
N ALA A 147 6.91 -0.93 -17.03
CA ALA A 147 7.07 -1.69 -18.28
C ALA A 147 7.17 -0.78 -19.53
N GLN A 148 6.65 0.44 -19.46
CA GLN A 148 6.82 1.48 -20.49
C GLN A 148 8.08 2.34 -20.30
N GLY A 149 8.95 2.00 -19.35
CA GLY A 149 10.17 2.76 -19.04
C GLY A 149 9.91 4.09 -18.32
N LYS A 150 8.73 4.27 -17.70
CA LYS A 150 8.41 5.48 -16.94
C LYS A 150 8.92 5.34 -15.51
N GLU A 151 9.49 6.43 -14.96
CA GLU A 151 9.97 6.47 -13.59
C GLU A 151 8.86 6.94 -12.65
N VAL A 152 8.36 6.03 -11.82
CA VAL A 152 7.38 6.34 -10.77
C VAL A 152 8.14 6.78 -9.51
N PHE A 153 8.04 8.06 -9.14
CA PHE A 153 8.78 8.63 -8.02
C PHE A 153 7.93 8.92 -6.77
N SER A 154 6.59 8.82 -6.87
CA SER A 154 5.72 8.97 -5.70
C SER A 154 4.48 8.08 -5.82
N LYS A 155 4.14 7.41 -4.71
CA LYS A 155 2.99 6.50 -4.60
C LYS A 155 2.21 6.82 -3.33
N GLN A 156 0.97 7.29 -3.47
CA GLN A 156 0.07 7.56 -2.36
C GLN A 156 -0.92 6.41 -2.18
N PRO A 157 -0.77 5.58 -1.14
CA PRO A 157 -1.61 4.40 -0.95
C PRO A 157 -2.99 4.72 -0.38
N ASP A 158 -3.24 5.93 0.09
CA ASP A 158 -4.55 6.33 0.59
C ASP A 158 -5.47 6.66 -0.60
N PRO A 159 -6.58 5.91 -0.81
CA PRO A 159 -7.49 6.13 -1.93
C PRO A 159 -8.18 7.50 -1.91
N ASP A 160 -8.19 8.18 -0.76
CA ASP A 160 -8.82 9.50 -0.60
C ASP A 160 -7.85 10.66 -0.83
N LEU A 161 -6.55 10.37 -1.02
CA LEU A 161 -5.53 11.38 -1.30
C LEU A 161 -5.12 11.35 -2.77
N TYR A 162 -5.08 12.52 -3.40
CA TYR A 162 -4.85 12.67 -4.84
C TYR A 162 -3.59 13.47 -5.17
N PRO A 163 -2.93 13.13 -6.30
CA PRO A 163 -3.11 11.92 -7.11
C PRO A 163 -2.46 10.71 -6.41
N GLN A 164 -2.78 9.50 -6.85
CA GLN A 164 -2.19 8.30 -6.25
C GLN A 164 -0.77 8.02 -6.76
N LEU A 165 -0.48 8.35 -8.01
CA LEU A 165 0.85 8.15 -8.58
C LEU A 165 1.38 9.43 -9.22
N TRP A 166 2.68 9.67 -9.02
CA TRP A 166 3.46 10.62 -9.79
C TRP A 166 4.56 9.87 -10.53
N PHE A 167 4.74 10.22 -11.79
CA PHE A 167 5.79 9.64 -12.62
C PHE A 167 6.38 10.68 -13.55
N GLU A 168 7.58 10.42 -14.06
CA GLU A 168 8.23 11.23 -15.07
C GLU A 168 8.15 10.55 -16.44
N SER A 169 7.82 11.34 -17.46
CA SER A 169 7.78 10.93 -18.84
C SER A 169 8.38 12.03 -19.71
N GLU A 170 9.49 11.73 -20.40
CA GLU A 170 10.16 12.67 -21.32
C GLU A 170 10.57 14.00 -20.65
N GLY A 171 10.92 13.95 -19.34
CA GLY A 171 11.29 15.13 -18.56
C GLY A 171 10.11 15.93 -18.02
N GLU A 172 8.88 15.48 -18.24
CA GLU A 172 7.68 16.13 -17.73
C GLU A 172 7.03 15.33 -16.60
N ARG A 173 6.61 16.05 -15.55
CA ARG A 173 5.86 15.46 -14.43
C ARG A 173 4.45 15.14 -14.86
N SER A 174 4.06 13.91 -14.65
CA SER A 174 2.76 13.37 -14.96
C SER A 174 2.16 12.67 -13.74
N TRP A 175 0.85 12.54 -13.70
CA TRP A 175 0.16 11.93 -12.58
C TRP A 175 -0.98 11.01 -13.00
N VAL A 176 -1.34 10.09 -12.12
CA VAL A 176 -2.45 9.15 -12.33
C VAL A 176 -3.40 9.17 -11.13
N LEU A 177 -4.69 9.26 -11.44
CA LEU A 177 -5.76 8.91 -10.52
C LEU A 177 -6.07 7.43 -10.72
N VAL A 178 -5.86 6.63 -9.69
CA VAL A 178 -6.15 5.19 -9.71
C VAL A 178 -7.48 4.95 -8.99
N ARG A 179 -8.36 4.18 -9.62
CA ARG A 179 -9.58 3.66 -9.03
C ARG A 179 -9.63 2.17 -9.20
N ALA A 180 -9.73 1.46 -8.08
CA ALA A 180 -9.92 0.02 -8.07
C ALA A 180 -11.33 -0.33 -7.58
N SER A 181 -11.95 -1.33 -8.19
CA SER A 181 -13.27 -1.85 -7.81
C SER A 181 -13.25 -3.38 -7.74
N ARG A 182 -14.23 -3.94 -7.00
CA ARG A 182 -14.42 -5.40 -6.85
C ARG A 182 -15.40 -5.99 -7.86
N SER A 183 -16.00 -5.17 -8.72
CA SER A 183 -17.08 -5.60 -9.59
C SER A 183 -16.66 -5.60 -11.04
N SER A 184 -16.93 -6.68 -11.75
CA SER A 184 -16.80 -6.75 -13.20
C SER A 184 -17.93 -6.02 -13.95
N GLY A 185 -18.99 -5.61 -13.26
CA GLY A 185 -20.17 -4.97 -13.85
C GLY A 185 -20.10 -3.46 -13.92
N THR A 186 -19.24 -2.82 -13.14
CA THR A 186 -19.12 -1.36 -13.08
C THR A 186 -17.67 -0.96 -13.00
N GLU A 187 -17.05 -0.65 -14.12
CA GLU A 187 -15.73 -0.04 -14.12
C GLU A 187 -15.81 1.34 -13.46
N PRO A 188 -14.88 1.68 -12.55
CA PRO A 188 -14.79 3.02 -12.01
C PRO A 188 -14.66 4.05 -13.13
N THR A 189 -15.43 5.13 -13.05
CA THR A 189 -15.41 6.20 -14.05
C THR A 189 -14.80 7.48 -13.50
N ILE A 190 -14.37 8.35 -14.39
CA ILE A 190 -13.84 9.67 -14.06
C ILE A 190 -14.91 10.53 -13.35
N GLU A 191 -16.18 10.36 -13.70
CA GLU A 191 -17.30 11.12 -13.12
C GLU A 191 -17.47 10.86 -11.62
N ALA A 192 -17.07 9.67 -11.14
CA ALA A 192 -17.03 9.35 -9.72
C ALA A 192 -15.91 10.11 -8.96
N THR A 193 -15.01 10.79 -9.66
CA THR A 193 -13.92 11.55 -9.08
C THR A 193 -14.29 13.04 -9.02
N ASN A 194 -13.94 13.70 -7.91
CA ASN A 194 -14.19 15.11 -7.72
C ASN A 194 -13.51 15.94 -8.84
N ARG A 195 -14.29 16.54 -9.73
CA ARG A 195 -13.80 17.33 -10.87
C ARG A 195 -12.91 18.50 -10.44
N GLY A 196 -13.22 19.13 -9.33
CA GLY A 196 -12.39 20.23 -8.79
C GLY A 196 -10.96 19.81 -8.42
N VAL A 197 -10.77 18.55 -8.02
CA VAL A 197 -9.42 18.00 -7.77
C VAL A 197 -8.67 17.80 -9.08
N ILE A 198 -9.35 17.31 -10.11
CA ILE A 198 -8.76 17.11 -11.44
C ILE A 198 -8.31 18.46 -12.01
N ASP A 199 -9.16 19.48 -11.94
CA ASP A 199 -8.85 20.83 -12.44
C ASP A 199 -7.63 21.44 -11.72
N GLN A 200 -7.54 21.26 -10.39
CA GLN A 200 -6.38 21.70 -9.61
C GLN A 200 -5.09 20.95 -10.00
N LEU A 201 -5.17 19.65 -10.23
CA LEU A 201 -4.04 18.83 -10.63
C LEU A 201 -3.57 19.19 -12.05
N LEU A 202 -4.49 19.38 -12.99
CA LEU A 202 -4.18 19.82 -14.36
C LEU A 202 -3.55 21.22 -14.40
N ALA A 203 -3.97 22.12 -13.51
CA ALA A 203 -3.35 23.44 -13.37
C ALA A 203 -1.91 23.36 -12.83
N PHE A 204 -1.59 22.36 -12.00
CA PHE A 204 -0.26 22.13 -11.45
C PHE A 204 0.64 21.34 -12.41
N ALA A 205 0.12 20.27 -13.01
CA ALA A 205 0.82 19.42 -13.96
C ALA A 205 -0.18 18.98 -15.05
N PRO A 206 0.00 19.46 -16.30
CA PRO A 206 -1.02 19.33 -17.35
C PRO A 206 -1.21 17.91 -17.89
N LEU A 207 -0.25 17.02 -17.63
CA LEU A 207 -0.30 15.63 -18.07
C LEU A 207 -0.90 14.73 -16.98
N GLY A 208 -2.21 14.62 -17.00
CA GLY A 208 -2.97 13.79 -16.07
C GLY A 208 -3.59 12.57 -16.74
N PHE A 209 -3.68 11.47 -15.98
CA PHE A 209 -4.27 10.23 -16.45
C PHE A 209 -5.23 9.65 -15.41
N PHE A 210 -6.15 8.85 -15.90
CA PHE A 210 -7.06 8.04 -15.11
C PHE A 210 -6.81 6.56 -15.39
N ALA A 211 -6.81 5.75 -14.33
CA ALA A 211 -6.65 4.30 -14.38
C ALA A 211 -7.82 3.63 -13.66
N SER A 212 -8.62 2.88 -14.40
CA SER A 212 -9.65 2.01 -13.86
C SER A 212 -9.11 0.59 -13.76
N VAL A 213 -9.16 0.00 -12.56
CA VAL A 213 -8.72 -1.37 -12.31
C VAL A 213 -9.86 -2.15 -11.68
N VAL A 214 -10.19 -3.29 -12.26
CA VAL A 214 -11.21 -4.20 -11.71
C VAL A 214 -10.52 -5.43 -11.16
N VAL A 215 -10.80 -5.75 -9.90
CA VAL A 215 -10.24 -6.90 -9.19
C VAL A 215 -11.37 -7.85 -8.85
N VAL A 216 -11.29 -9.09 -9.31
CA VAL A 216 -12.28 -10.14 -9.04
C VAL A 216 -11.60 -11.39 -8.50
N ALA A 217 -12.34 -12.25 -7.80
CA ALA A 217 -11.83 -13.54 -7.39
C ALA A 217 -11.64 -14.43 -8.64
N ASP A 218 -10.54 -15.18 -8.70
CA ASP A 218 -10.37 -16.19 -9.75
C ASP A 218 -11.29 -17.37 -9.44
N GLY A 219 -12.23 -17.64 -10.36
CA GLY A 219 -13.41 -18.48 -10.17
C GLY A 219 -13.21 -19.96 -9.81
N ALA A 220 -11.96 -20.40 -9.64
CA ALA A 220 -11.65 -21.80 -9.30
C ALA A 220 -11.95 -22.17 -7.83
N ASP A 221 -12.07 -21.20 -6.92
CA ASP A 221 -12.20 -21.42 -5.47
C ASP A 221 -13.47 -20.80 -4.84
N MET A 222 -14.42 -20.42 -5.66
CA MET A 222 -15.75 -20.01 -5.18
C MET A 222 -16.49 -21.28 -4.72
N GLY A 223 -16.19 -21.69 -3.49
CA GLY A 223 -17.03 -22.69 -2.81
C GLY A 223 -18.47 -22.18 -2.83
N ASP A 224 -19.40 -23.13 -2.78
CA ASP A 224 -20.86 -23.08 -2.88
C ASP A 224 -21.60 -22.04 -1.99
N ASP A 225 -20.94 -20.94 -1.64
CA ASP A 225 -21.53 -19.78 -0.98
C ASP A 225 -22.32 -19.03 -2.04
N ASN A 226 -23.60 -19.37 -2.07
CA ASN A 226 -24.67 -18.78 -2.87
C ASN A 226 -24.72 -17.26 -2.65
N VAL A 227 -23.81 -16.52 -3.30
CA VAL A 227 -23.72 -15.07 -3.17
C VAL A 227 -24.47 -14.46 -4.34
N ASP A 228 -25.73 -14.23 -4.10
CA ASP A 228 -26.62 -13.38 -4.92
C ASP A 228 -26.25 -11.89 -4.70
N SER A 229 -24.97 -11.57 -4.90
CA SER A 229 -24.45 -10.20 -4.76
C SER A 229 -23.69 -9.79 -6.02
N ASP A 230 -23.99 -8.58 -6.51
CA ASP A 230 -23.26 -7.94 -7.63
C ASP A 230 -21.76 -7.77 -7.37
N MET A 231 -21.28 -8.07 -6.17
CA MET A 231 -19.87 -7.97 -5.76
C MET A 231 -19.42 -9.25 -5.04
N PRO A 232 -18.78 -10.18 -5.75
CA PRO A 232 -18.22 -11.37 -5.12
C PRO A 232 -17.16 -11.00 -4.08
N PRO A 233 -17.12 -11.68 -2.92
CA PRO A 233 -16.16 -11.37 -1.87
C PRO A 233 -14.74 -11.72 -2.31
N LEU A 234 -13.80 -10.83 -2.05
CA LEU A 234 -12.36 -11.05 -2.23
C LEU A 234 -11.74 -11.41 -0.87
N TYR A 235 -11.08 -12.55 -0.81
CA TYR A 235 -10.42 -13.02 0.41
C TYR A 235 -8.91 -12.94 0.31
N ARG A 236 -8.26 -12.64 1.43
CA ARG A 236 -6.79 -12.65 1.53
C ARG A 236 -6.23 -14.04 1.26
N GLY A 237 -5.13 -14.10 0.49
CA GLY A 237 -4.46 -15.36 0.17
C GLY A 237 -5.08 -16.14 -0.98
N TYR A 238 -6.24 -15.73 -1.49
CA TYR A 238 -6.87 -16.37 -2.65
C TYR A 238 -6.43 -15.74 -3.97
N PRO A 239 -6.43 -16.51 -5.05
CA PRO A 239 -6.10 -16.00 -6.39
C PRO A 239 -7.05 -14.88 -6.81
N LEU A 240 -6.48 -13.87 -7.47
CA LEU A 240 -7.21 -12.73 -8.00
C LEU A 240 -7.00 -12.62 -9.49
N GLN A 241 -8.07 -12.27 -10.21
CA GLN A 241 -8.00 -11.84 -11.59
C GLN A 241 -8.14 -10.32 -11.64
N VAL A 242 -7.26 -9.68 -12.41
CA VAL A 242 -7.23 -8.22 -12.53
C VAL A 242 -7.44 -7.82 -13.98
N SER A 243 -8.35 -6.89 -14.22
CA SER A 243 -8.58 -6.26 -15.52
C SER A 243 -8.17 -4.79 -15.46
N PHE A 244 -7.35 -4.38 -16.42
CA PHE A 244 -6.89 -3.01 -16.58
C PHE A 244 -6.79 -2.67 -18.05
N SER A 245 -7.54 -1.67 -18.52
CA SER A 245 -7.66 -1.27 -19.93
C SER A 245 -6.59 -0.25 -20.38
N GLY A 246 -5.69 0.13 -19.49
CA GLY A 246 -4.67 1.15 -19.76
C GLY A 246 -5.03 2.52 -19.18
N LEU A 247 -4.16 3.49 -19.44
CA LEU A 247 -4.33 4.86 -18.97
C LEU A 247 -5.22 5.66 -19.92
N GLN A 248 -6.19 6.39 -19.35
CA GLN A 248 -7.03 7.33 -20.07
C GLN A 248 -6.51 8.75 -19.83
N SER A 249 -6.19 9.51 -20.89
CA SER A 249 -5.73 10.89 -20.75
C SER A 249 -6.86 11.81 -20.27
N LEU A 250 -6.55 12.63 -19.26
CA LEU A 250 -7.46 13.64 -18.71
C LEU A 250 -7.35 14.99 -19.42
N SER A 251 -6.25 15.24 -20.14
CA SER A 251 -6.04 16.48 -20.89
C SER A 251 -6.96 16.63 -22.11
N THR A 252 -7.61 15.55 -22.55
CA THR A 252 -8.52 15.53 -23.72
C THR A 252 -10.00 15.70 -23.36
N LEU A 253 -10.33 15.88 -22.08
CA LEU A 253 -11.71 15.97 -21.59
C LEU A 253 -12.23 17.42 -21.47
N ASN A 254 -11.52 18.41 -22.06
CA ASN A 254 -11.96 19.80 -22.14
C ASN A 254 -12.78 20.09 -23.41
#